data_707594a2b594bf8912cc1b1ad0bb719e
#
_entry.id   707594a2b594bf8912cc1b1ad0bb719e
#
_cell.length_a   1.000
_cell.length_b   1.000
_cell.length_c   1.000
_cell.angle_alpha   90.00
_cell.angle_beta   90.00
_cell.angle_gamma   90.00
#
_symmetry.space_group_name_H-M   'P 1'
#
loop_
_entity.id
_entity.type
_entity.pdbx_description
1 polymer ?
#
loop_
_entity_poly.entity_id
_entity_poly.type
_entity_poly.pdbx_seq_one_letter_code
_entity_poly.pdbx_strand_id
1 'polypeptide(L)'
;VADDVINDLGNYNDNTHFSINYALTIKQTDGSFSYYSHNSMANWYTKTLGDTSFSLTMTDEDAARSYVEAYKQELLKEGGEIYAETLTFTIQPQISFTVMDQTNGHVKVMVGGRGDKTLNRSLNRASNDIARQPGSSIKPLAVYGPALDTGTYSLASAIDDAPYYYSGTDAKLVTNFTKGEYRGLMTLREALTVSQNVPAVKILSKLTPQVGYNYLEKFGISTLVSPKNAINGAHDVVQSLALGGMTRGVSNIDMCSAYAAIANK
;
A
#
# COMPACT_ATOMS: atom_id res chain seq x y z
N VAL A 1 -2.79 24.82 2.25
CA VAL A 1 -2.62 24.48 0.81
C VAL A 1 -2.62 22.97 0.60
N ALA A 2 -1.67 22.22 1.19
CA ALA A 2 -1.61 20.76 0.93
C ALA A 2 -2.84 20.02 1.47
N ASP A 3 -3.26 20.32 2.70
CA ASP A 3 -4.49 19.74 3.28
C ASP A 3 -5.75 20.19 2.51
N ASP A 4 -5.81 21.43 2.02
CA ASP A 4 -6.94 21.92 1.23
C ASP A 4 -7.08 21.12 -0.07
N VAL A 5 -5.96 20.89 -0.77
CA VAL A 5 -5.97 20.13 -2.04
C VAL A 5 -6.40 18.66 -1.85
N ILE A 6 -5.92 17.99 -0.79
CA ILE A 6 -6.27 16.58 -0.57
C ILE A 6 -7.67 16.37 -0.01
N ASN A 7 -8.27 17.41 0.59
CA ASN A 7 -9.62 17.35 1.12
C ASN A 7 -10.67 17.88 0.14
N ASP A 8 -10.26 18.51 -0.97
CA ASP A 8 -11.17 18.93 -2.02
C ASP A 8 -11.77 17.70 -2.73
N LEU A 9 -13.07 17.48 -2.54
CA LEU A 9 -13.82 16.36 -3.10
C LEU A 9 -13.79 16.34 -4.63
N GLY A 10 -13.70 17.50 -5.27
CA GLY A 10 -13.63 17.65 -6.73
C GLY A 10 -12.42 16.95 -7.35
N ASN A 11 -11.35 16.70 -6.56
CA ASN A 11 -10.16 15.99 -7.01
C ASN A 11 -10.34 14.45 -7.08
N TYR A 12 -11.47 13.89 -6.61
CA TYR A 12 -11.65 12.45 -6.48
C TYR A 12 -12.77 11.88 -7.36
N ASN A 13 -13.39 12.72 -8.17
CA ASN A 13 -14.60 12.38 -8.93
C ASN A 13 -15.58 11.65 -8.01
N ASP A 14 -16.59 11.05 -8.32
CA ASP A 14 -17.60 10.44 -7.46
C ASP A 14 -17.14 9.18 -6.67
N ASN A 15 -15.82 9.00 -6.46
CA ASN A 15 -15.23 7.86 -5.77
C ASN A 15 -14.98 8.06 -4.26
N THR A 16 -15.59 9.07 -3.66
CA THR A 16 -15.48 9.27 -2.21
C THR A 16 -16.44 8.32 -1.48
N HIS A 17 -15.88 7.57 -0.53
CA HIS A 17 -16.61 6.65 0.34
C HIS A 17 -16.23 6.90 1.79
N PHE A 18 -17.02 6.38 2.72
CA PHE A 18 -16.77 6.44 4.16
C PHE A 18 -16.61 5.03 4.72
N SER A 19 -15.46 4.74 5.34
CA SER A 19 -15.25 3.49 6.06
C SER A 19 -15.73 3.62 7.50
N ILE A 20 -16.56 2.69 7.95
CA ILE A 20 -17.14 2.66 9.29
C ILE A 20 -16.10 2.09 10.26
N ASN A 21 -15.75 2.86 11.30
CA ASN A 21 -15.00 2.38 12.45
C ASN A 21 -15.91 2.42 13.66
N TYR A 22 -16.33 1.27 14.13
CA TYR A 22 -17.29 1.12 15.21
C TYR A 22 -16.75 0.22 16.30
N ALA A 23 -16.89 0.65 17.53
CA ALA A 23 -16.64 -0.15 18.73
C ALA A 23 -17.73 0.14 19.77
N LEU A 24 -18.31 -0.90 20.35
CA LEU A 24 -19.35 -0.84 21.38
C LEU A 24 -19.01 -1.80 22.49
N THR A 25 -19.11 -1.32 23.72
CA THR A 25 -19.05 -2.13 24.95
C THR A 25 -20.38 -2.06 25.67
N ILE A 26 -20.99 -3.20 25.90
CA ILE A 26 -22.25 -3.33 26.64
C ILE A 26 -21.94 -3.98 27.99
N LYS A 27 -22.39 -3.36 29.07
CA LYS A 27 -22.44 -3.97 30.40
C LYS A 27 -23.71 -4.80 30.50
N GLN A 28 -23.58 -6.10 30.63
CA GLN A 28 -24.71 -7.05 30.73
C GLN A 28 -25.39 -6.96 32.05
N THR A 29 -26.59 -7.51 32.14
CA THR A 29 -27.40 -7.57 33.39
C THR A 29 -26.74 -8.35 34.50
N ASP A 30 -25.86 -9.29 34.19
CA ASP A 30 -25.05 -10.05 35.15
C ASP A 30 -23.77 -9.34 35.60
N GLY A 31 -23.53 -8.12 35.09
CA GLY A 31 -22.36 -7.30 35.37
C GLY A 31 -21.14 -7.59 34.49
N SER A 32 -21.19 -8.56 33.59
CA SER A 32 -20.13 -8.84 32.60
C SER A 32 -20.10 -7.80 31.48
N PHE A 33 -19.02 -7.78 30.68
CA PHE A 33 -18.87 -6.87 29.54
C PHE A 33 -18.78 -7.65 28.24
N SER A 34 -19.58 -7.22 27.26
CA SER A 34 -19.52 -7.70 25.89
C SER A 34 -18.94 -6.63 24.98
N TYR A 35 -18.02 -7.06 24.08
CA TYR A 35 -17.28 -6.16 23.18
C TYR A 35 -17.65 -6.44 21.72
N TYR A 36 -18.04 -5.39 21.01
CA TYR A 36 -18.44 -5.46 19.62
C TYR A 36 -17.62 -4.48 18.77
N SER A 37 -17.36 -4.84 17.54
CA SER A 37 -16.59 -4.03 16.61
C SER A 37 -17.29 -3.92 15.26
N HIS A 38 -16.75 -3.07 14.36
CA HIS A 38 -17.21 -3.04 12.98
C HIS A 38 -17.12 -4.42 12.30
N ASN A 39 -16.15 -5.27 12.66
CA ASN A 39 -16.05 -6.64 12.14
C ASN A 39 -17.18 -7.53 12.66
N SER A 40 -17.56 -7.39 13.95
CA SER A 40 -18.71 -8.10 14.53
C SER A 40 -20.00 -7.70 13.81
N MET A 41 -20.16 -6.41 13.55
CA MET A 41 -21.28 -5.86 12.79
C MET A 41 -21.32 -6.42 11.35
N ALA A 42 -20.19 -6.41 10.65
CA ALA A 42 -20.11 -6.96 9.30
C ALA A 42 -20.46 -8.46 9.26
N ASN A 43 -19.99 -9.23 10.24
CA ASN A 43 -20.36 -10.65 10.37
C ASN A 43 -21.84 -10.82 10.62
N TRP A 44 -22.46 -9.98 11.44
CA TRP A 44 -23.89 -10.08 11.72
C TRP A 44 -24.73 -9.80 10.46
N TYR A 45 -24.43 -8.72 9.73
CA TYR A 45 -25.13 -8.44 8.46
C TYR A 45 -24.94 -9.55 7.44
N THR A 46 -23.70 -9.96 7.20
CA THR A 46 -23.40 -10.88 6.10
C THR A 46 -23.69 -12.34 6.42
N LYS A 47 -23.44 -12.79 7.66
CA LYS A 47 -23.58 -14.21 8.04
C LYS A 47 -24.91 -14.52 8.74
N THR A 48 -25.39 -13.60 9.59
CA THR A 48 -26.62 -13.84 10.36
C THR A 48 -27.84 -13.40 9.58
N LEU A 49 -27.82 -12.22 8.96
CA LEU A 49 -28.95 -11.73 8.14
C LEU A 49 -28.85 -12.16 6.67
N GLY A 50 -27.70 -12.65 6.21
CA GLY A 50 -27.49 -13.04 4.82
C GLY A 50 -27.42 -11.85 3.84
N ASP A 51 -27.21 -10.63 4.33
CA ASP A 51 -27.08 -9.44 3.50
C ASP A 51 -25.68 -9.41 2.86
N THR A 52 -25.59 -9.95 1.65
CA THR A 52 -24.35 -9.96 0.85
C THR A 52 -23.99 -8.59 0.26
N SER A 53 -24.91 -7.62 0.31
CA SER A 53 -24.70 -6.25 -0.17
C SER A 53 -24.06 -5.35 0.88
N PHE A 54 -24.08 -5.75 2.16
CA PHE A 54 -23.48 -4.96 3.23
C PHE A 54 -21.97 -4.78 3.05
N SER A 55 -21.53 -3.55 3.20
CA SER A 55 -20.11 -3.17 3.17
C SER A 55 -19.79 -2.25 4.34
N LEU A 56 -18.59 -2.40 4.91
CA LEU A 56 -18.05 -1.43 5.87
C LEU A 56 -17.62 -0.11 5.22
N THR A 57 -17.70 -0.01 3.90
CA THR A 57 -17.38 1.21 3.15
C THR A 57 -18.59 1.58 2.31
N MET A 58 -19.13 2.78 2.54
CA MET A 58 -20.36 3.27 1.92
C MET A 58 -20.16 4.65 1.32
N THR A 59 -20.96 5.00 0.32
CA THR A 59 -20.94 6.32 -0.32
C THR A 59 -21.71 7.38 0.47
N ASP A 60 -22.63 6.95 1.34
CA ASP A 60 -23.50 7.82 2.15
C ASP A 60 -23.23 7.56 3.64
N GLU A 61 -22.84 8.60 4.35
CA GLU A 61 -22.56 8.55 5.79
C GLU A 61 -23.85 8.35 6.61
N ASP A 62 -24.98 8.92 6.20
CA ASP A 62 -26.26 8.78 6.91
C ASP A 62 -26.80 7.34 6.79
N ALA A 63 -26.65 6.72 5.62
CA ALA A 63 -26.93 5.31 5.45
C ALA A 63 -26.04 4.45 6.35
N ALA A 64 -24.74 4.75 6.42
CA ALA A 64 -23.81 4.03 7.28
C ALA A 64 -24.18 4.16 8.77
N ARG A 65 -24.60 5.34 9.22
CA ARG A 65 -25.11 5.56 10.59
C ARG A 65 -26.35 4.73 10.88
N SER A 66 -27.25 4.63 9.91
CA SER A 66 -28.49 3.84 10.03
C SER A 66 -28.18 2.35 10.23
N TYR A 67 -27.18 1.81 9.51
CA TYR A 67 -26.71 0.43 9.71
C TYR A 67 -26.13 0.22 11.11
N VAL A 68 -25.30 1.13 11.59
CA VAL A 68 -24.72 1.05 12.95
C VAL A 68 -25.81 1.08 14.01
N GLU A 69 -26.78 1.99 13.87
CA GLU A 69 -27.88 2.13 14.83
C GLU A 69 -28.76 0.87 14.84
N ALA A 70 -29.10 0.30 13.69
CA ALA A 70 -29.87 -0.95 13.61
C ALA A 70 -29.14 -2.11 14.30
N TYR A 71 -27.84 -2.25 14.08
CA TYR A 71 -27.04 -3.27 14.76
C TYR A 71 -26.99 -3.06 16.28
N LYS A 72 -26.79 -1.82 16.74
CA LYS A 72 -26.80 -1.47 18.16
C LYS A 72 -28.13 -1.81 18.83
N GLN A 73 -29.24 -1.45 18.20
CA GLN A 73 -30.58 -1.76 18.71
C GLN A 73 -30.82 -3.27 18.82
N GLU A 74 -30.30 -4.06 17.89
CA GLU A 74 -30.37 -5.52 17.97
C GLU A 74 -29.65 -6.07 19.20
N LEU A 75 -28.43 -5.60 19.46
CA LEU A 75 -27.61 -6.04 20.59
C LEU A 75 -28.23 -5.65 21.95
N LEU A 76 -29.00 -4.57 21.99
CA LEU A 76 -29.66 -4.11 23.22
C LEU A 76 -30.96 -4.86 23.56
N LYS A 77 -31.50 -5.66 22.61
CA LYS A 77 -32.72 -6.47 22.87
C LYS A 77 -32.54 -7.51 23.98
N GLU A 78 -31.32 -8.01 24.15
CA GLU A 78 -31.02 -9.00 25.22
C GLU A 78 -30.87 -8.37 26.60
N GLY A 79 -31.00 -7.04 26.68
CA GLY A 79 -30.78 -6.26 27.90
C GLY A 79 -29.32 -5.80 28.02
N GLY A 80 -29.07 -4.94 29.00
CA GLY A 80 -27.76 -4.36 29.23
C GLY A 80 -27.74 -2.85 28.94
N GLU A 81 -26.65 -2.21 29.34
CA GLU A 81 -26.44 -0.79 29.24
C GLU A 81 -25.20 -0.50 28.39
N ILE A 82 -25.25 0.54 27.57
CA ILE A 82 -24.08 1.02 26.82
C ILE A 82 -23.08 1.56 27.83
N TYR A 83 -21.93 0.90 27.93
CA TYR A 83 -20.80 1.33 28.76
C TYR A 83 -19.86 2.28 28.02
N ALA A 84 -19.56 1.97 26.76
CA ALA A 84 -18.75 2.81 25.89
C ALA A 84 -19.15 2.59 24.44
N GLU A 85 -19.17 3.67 23.65
CA GLU A 85 -19.42 3.61 22.22
C GLU A 85 -18.49 4.55 21.50
N THR A 86 -17.93 4.12 20.39
CA THR A 86 -17.15 4.95 19.48
C THR A 86 -17.58 4.66 18.05
N LEU A 87 -18.00 5.70 17.36
CA LEU A 87 -18.32 5.66 15.94
C LEU A 87 -17.56 6.77 15.24
N THR A 88 -16.72 6.40 14.29
CA THR A 88 -16.02 7.36 13.43
C THR A 88 -16.07 6.90 11.98
N PHE A 89 -16.07 7.85 11.06
CA PHE A 89 -16.00 7.59 9.63
C PHE A 89 -14.66 8.04 9.10
N THR A 90 -14.04 7.18 8.32
CA THR A 90 -12.79 7.52 7.64
C THR A 90 -13.08 7.68 6.15
N ILE A 91 -12.89 8.90 5.65
CA ILE A 91 -13.06 9.19 4.22
C ILE A 91 -12.09 8.35 3.38
N GLN A 92 -12.56 7.83 2.23
CA GLN A 92 -11.78 7.02 1.27
C GLN A 92 -11.93 7.60 -0.15
N PRO A 93 -10.95 7.40 -1.04
CA PRO A 93 -9.63 6.81 -0.76
C PRO A 93 -8.79 7.69 0.17
N GLN A 94 -7.93 7.07 0.95
CA GLN A 94 -6.92 7.78 1.71
C GLN A 94 -5.71 8.11 0.83
N ILE A 95 -5.04 9.21 1.13
CA ILE A 95 -3.82 9.64 0.44
C ILE A 95 -2.77 10.05 1.47
N SER A 96 -1.52 9.81 1.13
CA SER A 96 -0.39 10.41 1.84
C SER A 96 0.67 10.84 0.84
N PHE A 97 1.36 11.94 1.13
CA PHE A 97 2.50 12.35 0.34
C PHE A 97 3.54 13.12 1.16
N THR A 98 4.76 13.11 0.66
CA THR A 98 5.90 13.83 1.22
C THR A 98 6.52 14.68 0.12
N VAL A 99 6.87 15.93 0.45
CA VAL A 99 7.68 16.80 -0.40
C VAL A 99 9.02 17.05 0.31
N MET A 100 10.10 16.73 -0.39
CA MET A 100 11.45 16.85 0.13
C MET A 100 12.29 17.78 -0.76
N ASP A 101 13.11 18.59 -0.13
CA ASP A 101 14.16 19.34 -0.82
C ASP A 101 15.35 18.38 -1.04
N GLN A 102 15.54 17.96 -2.29
CA GLN A 102 16.58 16.98 -2.61
C GLN A 102 18.01 17.49 -2.37
N THR A 103 18.22 18.81 -2.28
CA THR A 103 19.57 19.37 -2.08
C THR A 103 20.10 19.17 -0.66
N ASN A 104 19.22 19.02 0.31
CA ASN A 104 19.57 18.94 1.74
C ASN A 104 18.77 17.90 2.54
N GLY A 105 17.84 17.19 1.91
CA GLY A 105 17.00 16.16 2.53
C GLY A 105 15.91 16.71 3.47
N HIS A 106 15.68 18.02 3.49
CA HIS A 106 14.64 18.59 4.36
C HIS A 106 13.24 18.27 3.85
N VAL A 107 12.41 17.69 4.71
CA VAL A 107 11.00 17.50 4.44
C VAL A 107 10.28 18.85 4.56
N LYS A 108 9.73 19.35 3.46
CA LYS A 108 8.99 20.60 3.39
C LYS A 108 7.50 20.43 3.68
N VAL A 109 6.94 19.29 3.25
CA VAL A 109 5.53 18.94 3.46
C VAL A 109 5.43 17.44 3.74
N MET A 110 4.59 17.09 4.72
CA MET A 110 4.22 15.71 4.99
C MET A 110 2.71 15.68 5.30
N VAL A 111 1.97 14.93 4.50
CA VAL A 111 0.53 14.72 4.68
C VAL A 111 0.27 13.24 4.91
N GLY A 112 -0.29 12.92 6.06
CA GLY A 112 -0.50 11.54 6.50
C GLY A 112 -1.87 10.96 6.19
N GLY A 113 -2.81 11.73 5.63
CA GLY A 113 -4.16 11.25 5.31
C GLY A 113 -5.14 12.36 5.00
N ARG A 114 -6.29 12.00 4.44
CA ARG A 114 -7.46 12.85 4.20
C ARG A 114 -8.39 12.88 5.41
N GLY A 115 -9.25 13.87 5.44
CA GLY A 115 -10.28 14.07 6.47
C GLY A 115 -9.78 14.89 7.65
N ASP A 116 -10.71 15.24 8.53
CA ASP A 116 -10.44 16.05 9.71
C ASP A 116 -9.55 15.29 10.69
N LYS A 117 -8.55 15.99 11.19
CA LYS A 117 -7.61 15.46 12.19
C LYS A 117 -8.11 15.86 13.59
N THR A 118 -9.09 15.14 14.06
CA THR A 118 -9.78 15.44 15.36
C THR A 118 -9.04 14.89 16.57
N LEU A 119 -8.09 13.94 16.36
CA LEU A 119 -7.36 13.28 17.45
C LEU A 119 -5.86 13.56 17.34
N ASN A 120 -5.23 13.80 18.48
CA ASN A 120 -3.77 13.80 18.60
C ASN A 120 -3.23 12.38 18.32
N ARG A 121 -2.05 12.28 17.67
CA ARG A 121 -1.40 11.02 17.30
C ARG A 121 -2.26 10.12 16.39
N SER A 122 -3.07 10.73 15.52
CA SER A 122 -3.75 10.00 14.45
C SER A 122 -2.74 9.36 13.48
N LEU A 123 -3.18 8.32 12.77
CA LEU A 123 -2.34 7.56 11.86
C LEU A 123 -1.73 8.44 10.77
N ASN A 124 -0.40 8.52 10.76
CA ASN A 124 0.37 9.18 9.69
C ASN A 124 0.81 8.15 8.65
N ARG A 125 0.11 8.06 7.51
CA ARG A 125 0.42 7.11 6.43
C ARG A 125 1.67 7.47 5.63
N ALA A 126 2.25 8.66 5.86
CA ALA A 126 3.51 9.05 5.24
C ALA A 126 4.74 8.63 6.07
N SER A 127 4.55 8.22 7.34
CA SER A 127 5.64 7.80 8.23
C SER A 127 6.17 6.41 7.90
N ASN A 128 7.30 6.04 8.51
CA ASN A 128 7.96 4.75 8.33
C ASN A 128 7.15 3.57 8.90
N ASP A 129 6.18 3.83 9.77
CA ASP A 129 5.34 2.79 10.37
C ASP A 129 4.34 2.18 9.37
N ILE A 130 4.06 2.89 8.27
CA ILE A 130 3.09 2.47 7.26
C ILE A 130 3.79 2.22 5.93
N ALA A 131 3.86 0.97 5.57
CA ALA A 131 4.42 0.52 4.29
C ALA A 131 3.34 0.01 3.34
N ARG A 132 3.54 0.22 2.04
CA ARG A 132 2.69 -0.27 0.95
C ARG A 132 3.55 -0.83 -0.17
N GLN A 133 2.98 -1.75 -0.94
CA GLN A 133 3.66 -2.28 -2.11
C GLN A 133 3.93 -1.14 -3.11
N PRO A 134 5.19 -0.85 -3.46
CA PRO A 134 5.54 0.27 -4.33
C PRO A 134 5.19 0.01 -5.80
N GLY A 135 4.96 -1.26 -6.16
CA GLY A 135 4.75 -1.63 -7.55
C GLY A 135 5.91 -1.19 -8.45
N SER A 136 5.60 -0.82 -9.67
CA SER A 136 6.61 -0.44 -10.68
C SER A 136 7.44 0.79 -10.33
N SER A 137 7.06 1.59 -9.33
CA SER A 137 7.88 2.71 -8.88
C SER A 137 9.21 2.28 -8.24
N ILE A 138 9.36 1.01 -7.89
CA ILE A 138 10.62 0.45 -7.39
C ILE A 138 11.65 0.20 -8.50
N LYS A 139 11.23 0.06 -9.76
CA LYS A 139 12.08 -0.34 -10.88
C LYS A 139 13.33 0.53 -11.05
N PRO A 140 13.23 1.88 -11.01
CA PRO A 140 14.43 2.73 -11.09
C PRO A 140 15.44 2.46 -9.99
N LEU A 141 14.98 2.17 -8.76
CA LEU A 141 15.81 2.00 -7.58
C LEU A 141 16.44 0.61 -7.47
N ALA A 142 15.66 -0.45 -7.73
CA ALA A 142 16.08 -1.83 -7.53
C ALA A 142 16.63 -2.50 -8.80
N VAL A 143 16.36 -1.97 -9.98
CA VAL A 143 16.66 -2.63 -11.25
C VAL A 143 17.51 -1.75 -12.16
N TYR A 144 16.97 -0.63 -12.65
CA TYR A 144 17.63 0.17 -13.69
C TYR A 144 18.81 0.97 -13.15
N GLY A 145 18.69 1.58 -11.95
CA GLY A 145 19.80 2.26 -11.30
C GLY A 145 20.99 1.31 -11.09
N PRO A 146 20.81 0.17 -10.42
CA PRO A 146 21.84 -0.86 -10.29
C PRO A 146 22.42 -1.34 -11.62
N ALA A 147 21.58 -1.53 -12.64
CA ALA A 147 22.02 -2.00 -13.95
C ALA A 147 22.98 -1.02 -14.65
N LEU A 148 22.70 0.29 -14.50
CA LEU A 148 23.52 1.37 -15.06
C LEU A 148 24.79 1.59 -14.21
N ASP A 149 24.67 1.66 -12.90
CA ASP A 149 25.77 1.96 -11.99
C ASP A 149 26.84 0.85 -11.98
N THR A 150 26.44 -0.41 -12.08
CA THR A 150 27.37 -1.55 -12.21
C THR A 150 28.00 -1.67 -13.59
N GLY A 151 27.59 -0.86 -14.56
CA GLY A 151 28.06 -0.95 -15.96
C GLY A 151 27.60 -2.22 -16.70
N THR A 152 26.70 -3.01 -16.09
CA THR A 152 26.20 -4.26 -16.73
C THR A 152 25.34 -3.93 -17.95
N TYR A 153 24.64 -2.80 -17.92
CA TYR A 153 23.81 -2.30 -19.01
C TYR A 153 24.02 -0.80 -19.20
N SER A 154 23.70 -0.33 -20.40
CA SER A 154 23.51 1.09 -20.72
C SER A 154 22.04 1.34 -21.11
N LEU A 155 21.62 2.60 -21.20
CA LEU A 155 20.27 2.94 -21.65
C LEU A 155 19.99 2.47 -23.08
N ALA A 156 21.04 2.28 -23.91
CA ALA A 156 20.96 1.78 -25.28
C ALA A 156 21.06 0.24 -25.38
N SER A 157 21.36 -0.46 -24.29
CA SER A 157 21.43 -1.92 -24.28
C SER A 157 20.09 -2.51 -24.68
N ALA A 158 20.11 -3.52 -25.55
CA ALA A 158 18.93 -4.24 -25.97
C ALA A 158 18.53 -5.29 -24.92
N ILE A 159 17.23 -5.41 -24.68
CA ILE A 159 16.60 -6.42 -23.85
C ILE A 159 15.37 -6.97 -24.58
N ASP A 160 15.16 -8.27 -24.50
CA ASP A 160 14.04 -8.92 -25.14
C ASP A 160 12.83 -9.01 -24.20
N ASP A 161 11.72 -8.40 -24.59
CA ASP A 161 10.42 -8.53 -23.96
C ASP A 161 9.65 -9.69 -24.60
N ALA A 162 9.94 -10.91 -24.16
CA ALA A 162 9.33 -12.16 -24.60
C ALA A 162 8.96 -13.01 -23.37
N PRO A 163 8.10 -14.04 -23.50
CA PRO A 163 7.69 -14.86 -22.38
C PRO A 163 8.85 -15.29 -21.48
N TYR A 164 8.72 -15.03 -20.18
CA TYR A 164 9.75 -15.29 -19.19
C TYR A 164 9.12 -15.80 -17.90
N TYR A 165 9.73 -16.76 -17.26
CA TYR A 165 9.24 -17.38 -16.03
C TYR A 165 10.16 -17.05 -14.86
N TYR A 166 9.56 -16.86 -13.68
CA TYR A 166 10.34 -16.81 -12.44
C TYR A 166 11.07 -18.13 -12.23
N SER A 167 12.25 -18.06 -11.61
CA SER A 167 13.00 -19.27 -11.22
C SER A 167 12.32 -19.96 -10.04
N GLY A 168 12.41 -21.30 -9.99
CA GLY A 168 11.88 -22.11 -8.88
C GLY A 168 11.01 -23.27 -9.37
N THR A 169 10.53 -24.08 -8.41
CA THR A 169 9.70 -25.27 -8.69
C THR A 169 8.32 -24.93 -9.24
N ASP A 170 7.75 -23.78 -8.82
CA ASP A 170 6.46 -23.27 -9.27
C ASP A 170 6.65 -22.07 -10.21
N ALA A 171 7.42 -22.28 -11.28
CA ALA A 171 7.78 -21.24 -12.23
C ALA A 171 6.54 -20.54 -12.81
N LYS A 172 6.20 -19.36 -12.28
CA LYS A 172 5.08 -18.55 -12.77
C LYS A 172 5.54 -17.66 -13.92
N LEU A 173 4.67 -17.49 -14.91
CA LEU A 173 4.89 -16.56 -16.02
C LEU A 173 4.91 -15.11 -15.50
N VAL A 174 5.93 -14.36 -15.86
CA VAL A 174 5.96 -12.91 -15.66
C VAL A 174 5.04 -12.25 -16.69
N THR A 175 4.07 -11.49 -16.22
CA THR A 175 3.10 -10.82 -17.08
C THR A 175 3.36 -9.33 -17.16
N ASN A 176 3.27 -8.76 -18.36
CA ASN A 176 3.23 -7.31 -18.58
C ASN A 176 1.86 -6.75 -18.15
N PHE A 177 1.72 -5.40 -18.12
CA PHE A 177 0.46 -4.73 -17.80
C PHE A 177 -0.67 -5.22 -18.72
N THR A 178 -0.43 -5.24 -20.02
CA THR A 178 -1.32 -5.91 -20.97
C THR A 178 -0.95 -7.39 -21.03
N LYS A 179 -1.81 -8.22 -20.50
CA LYS A 179 -1.57 -9.67 -20.43
C LYS A 179 -1.44 -10.28 -21.82
N GLY A 180 -0.39 -11.09 -22.00
CA GLY A 180 -0.16 -11.81 -23.25
C GLY A 180 0.48 -10.97 -24.35
N GLU A 181 0.71 -9.67 -24.16
CA GLU A 181 1.41 -8.81 -25.11
C GLU A 181 2.88 -8.66 -24.76
N TYR A 182 3.71 -8.85 -25.77
CA TYR A 182 5.17 -8.69 -25.70
C TYR A 182 5.63 -7.80 -26.84
N ARG A 183 6.61 -6.94 -26.56
CA ARG A 183 7.11 -5.96 -27.53
C ARG A 183 8.35 -6.43 -28.31
N GLY A 184 8.89 -7.60 -27.93
CA GLY A 184 10.12 -8.11 -28.51
C GLY A 184 11.35 -7.30 -28.08
N LEU A 185 12.32 -7.18 -28.99
CA LEU A 185 13.58 -6.51 -28.71
C LEU A 185 13.38 -5.00 -28.56
N MET A 186 13.82 -4.45 -27.43
CA MET A 186 13.69 -3.03 -27.09
C MET A 186 14.92 -2.56 -26.30
N THR A 187 15.13 -1.25 -26.21
CA THR A 187 16.19 -0.67 -25.40
C THR A 187 15.81 -0.62 -23.92
N LEU A 188 16.80 -0.57 -23.00
CA LEU A 188 16.53 -0.33 -21.58
C LEU A 188 15.73 0.95 -21.34
N ARG A 189 16.04 2.02 -22.10
CA ARG A 189 15.31 3.30 -22.03
C ARG A 189 13.82 3.11 -22.33
N GLU A 190 13.51 2.43 -23.43
CA GLU A 190 12.11 2.14 -23.80
C GLU A 190 11.43 1.26 -22.77
N ALA A 191 12.10 0.20 -22.30
CA ALA A 191 11.57 -0.70 -21.28
C ALA A 191 11.20 0.03 -19.97
N LEU A 192 12.04 0.97 -19.54
CA LEU A 192 11.75 1.83 -18.38
C LEU A 192 10.61 2.81 -18.67
N THR A 193 10.64 3.49 -19.83
CA THR A 193 9.64 4.50 -20.21
C THR A 193 8.21 3.94 -20.22
N VAL A 194 8.05 2.72 -20.75
CA VAL A 194 6.73 2.04 -20.79
C VAL A 194 6.50 1.10 -19.61
N SER A 195 7.44 1.10 -18.68
CA SER A 195 7.35 0.31 -17.44
C SER A 195 7.12 -1.20 -17.67
N GLN A 196 7.79 -1.78 -18.67
CA GLN A 196 7.65 -3.20 -18.99
C GLN A 196 8.11 -4.10 -17.83
N ASN A 197 7.37 -5.17 -17.54
CA ASN A 197 7.66 -6.06 -16.41
C ASN A 197 8.72 -7.10 -16.75
N VAL A 198 8.57 -7.76 -17.89
CA VAL A 198 9.48 -8.84 -18.29
C VAL A 198 10.93 -8.36 -18.39
N PRO A 199 11.25 -7.25 -19.06
CA PRO A 199 12.58 -6.68 -19.06
C PRO A 199 13.12 -6.40 -17.65
N ALA A 200 12.30 -5.81 -16.76
CA ALA A 200 12.74 -5.50 -15.41
C ALA A 200 13.13 -6.76 -14.61
N VAL A 201 12.31 -7.82 -14.69
CA VAL A 201 12.63 -9.09 -14.03
C VAL A 201 13.86 -9.76 -14.64
N LYS A 202 14.00 -9.77 -15.96
CA LYS A 202 15.20 -10.30 -16.65
C LYS A 202 16.49 -9.58 -16.22
N ILE A 203 16.45 -8.24 -16.16
CA ILE A 203 17.60 -7.42 -15.71
C ILE A 203 17.95 -7.76 -14.27
N LEU A 204 16.98 -7.74 -13.33
CA LEU A 204 17.26 -8.07 -11.94
C LEU A 204 17.75 -9.51 -11.79
N SER A 205 17.21 -10.45 -12.54
CA SER A 205 17.69 -11.85 -12.53
C SER A 205 19.15 -11.96 -12.98
N LYS A 206 19.55 -11.17 -13.97
CA LYS A 206 20.94 -11.11 -14.46
C LYS A 206 21.89 -10.47 -13.44
N LEU A 207 21.45 -9.40 -12.78
CA LEU A 207 22.18 -8.71 -11.71
C LEU A 207 22.22 -9.52 -10.42
N THR A 208 21.30 -10.38 -10.20
CA THR A 208 20.84 -11.09 -8.99
C THR A 208 19.92 -10.21 -8.10
N PRO A 209 18.90 -10.80 -7.48
CA PRO A 209 18.02 -10.11 -6.54
C PRO A 209 18.76 -9.46 -5.34
N GLN A 210 19.89 -10.04 -4.93
CA GLN A 210 20.71 -9.50 -3.85
C GLN A 210 21.28 -8.11 -4.20
N VAL A 211 21.64 -7.88 -5.47
CA VAL A 211 22.14 -6.57 -5.91
C VAL A 211 21.02 -5.53 -5.76
N GLY A 212 19.82 -5.81 -6.27
CA GLY A 212 18.68 -4.91 -6.11
C GLY A 212 18.35 -4.60 -4.65
N TYR A 213 18.34 -5.63 -3.80
CA TYR A 213 18.16 -5.50 -2.36
C TYR A 213 19.21 -4.55 -1.73
N ASN A 214 20.50 -4.77 -2.03
CA ASN A 214 21.59 -3.96 -1.47
C ASN A 214 21.51 -2.49 -1.91
N TYR A 215 21.03 -2.22 -3.13
CA TYR A 215 20.80 -0.85 -3.59
C TYR A 215 19.64 -0.18 -2.86
N LEU A 216 18.54 -0.89 -2.64
CA LEU A 216 17.42 -0.37 -1.83
C LEU A 216 17.86 -0.07 -0.39
N GLU A 217 18.71 -0.90 0.19
CA GLU A 217 19.30 -0.67 1.51
C GLU A 217 20.16 0.60 1.52
N LYS A 218 20.99 0.81 0.49
CA LYS A 218 21.79 2.04 0.31
C LYS A 218 20.92 3.28 0.10
N PHE A 219 19.77 3.15 -0.55
CA PHE A 219 18.77 4.23 -0.70
C PHE A 219 18.00 4.52 0.59
N GLY A 220 18.23 3.78 1.67
CA GLY A 220 17.63 4.01 2.97
C GLY A 220 16.23 3.42 3.14
N ILE A 221 15.83 2.44 2.32
CA ILE A 221 14.55 1.74 2.51
C ILE A 221 14.60 0.93 3.81
N SER A 222 13.89 1.40 4.83
CA SER A 222 13.95 0.88 6.20
C SER A 222 13.12 -0.39 6.42
N THR A 223 12.20 -0.69 5.52
CA THR A 223 11.21 -1.78 5.66
C THR A 223 11.65 -3.11 5.06
N LEU A 224 12.87 -3.17 4.49
CA LEU A 224 13.42 -4.36 3.85
C LEU A 224 13.52 -5.56 4.79
N VAL A 225 13.15 -6.73 4.29
CA VAL A 225 13.24 -8.00 5.00
C VAL A 225 14.33 -8.87 4.38
N SER A 226 15.42 -9.07 5.15
CA SER A 226 16.52 -9.95 4.72
C SER A 226 16.15 -11.43 4.86
N PRO A 227 16.84 -12.36 4.15
CA PRO A 227 16.64 -13.79 4.33
C PRO A 227 16.84 -14.27 5.77
N LYS A 228 17.73 -13.61 6.55
CA LYS A 228 17.97 -13.94 7.96
C LYS A 228 16.80 -13.58 8.87
N ASN A 229 16.04 -12.54 8.50
CA ASN A 229 14.91 -12.03 9.26
C ASN A 229 13.58 -12.31 8.55
N ALA A 230 13.53 -13.38 7.75
CA ALA A 230 12.34 -13.75 6.98
C ALA A 230 11.08 -13.86 7.86
N ILE A 231 9.98 -13.30 7.36
CA ILE A 231 8.68 -13.32 8.04
C ILE A 231 7.85 -14.45 7.42
N ASN A 232 7.59 -15.51 8.17
CA ASN A 232 6.93 -16.72 7.66
C ASN A 232 7.59 -17.25 6.37
N GLY A 233 8.91 -17.19 6.30
CA GLY A 233 9.70 -17.59 5.14
C GLY A 233 9.77 -16.56 4.00
N ALA A 234 9.03 -15.46 4.07
CA ALA A 234 9.07 -14.40 3.07
C ALA A 234 10.22 -13.40 3.35
N HIS A 235 10.93 -13.01 2.30
CA HIS A 235 12.00 -12.02 2.33
C HIS A 235 12.08 -11.30 0.97
N ASP A 236 12.87 -10.20 0.90
CA ASP A 236 12.87 -9.33 -0.27
C ASP A 236 14.02 -9.61 -1.27
N VAL A 237 14.87 -10.61 -1.01
CA VAL A 237 15.91 -11.05 -1.95
C VAL A 237 15.30 -12.06 -2.94
N VAL A 238 14.38 -11.59 -3.78
CA VAL A 238 13.59 -12.39 -4.73
C VAL A 238 13.42 -11.67 -6.06
N GLN A 239 13.15 -12.40 -7.13
CA GLN A 239 12.98 -11.81 -8.47
C GLN A 239 11.75 -10.85 -8.54
N SER A 240 10.69 -11.08 -7.75
CA SER A 240 9.51 -10.21 -7.70
C SER A 240 9.81 -8.81 -7.14
N LEU A 241 10.96 -8.62 -6.48
CA LEU A 241 11.45 -7.31 -6.08
C LEU A 241 11.53 -6.34 -7.27
N ALA A 242 11.84 -6.85 -8.48
CA ALA A 242 11.85 -6.04 -9.70
C ALA A 242 10.54 -5.33 -9.99
N LEU A 243 9.43 -5.83 -9.48
CA LEU A 243 8.07 -5.33 -9.71
C LEU A 243 7.45 -4.71 -8.43
N GLY A 244 8.23 -4.59 -7.37
CA GLY A 244 7.76 -4.09 -6.08
C GLY A 244 7.01 -5.11 -5.24
N GLY A 245 7.14 -6.40 -5.56
CA GLY A 245 6.65 -7.49 -4.70
C GLY A 245 7.56 -7.66 -3.49
N MET A 246 7.24 -6.98 -2.40
CA MET A 246 8.02 -6.93 -1.17
C MET A 246 7.23 -7.50 0.01
N THR A 247 7.94 -8.00 1.02
CA THR A 247 7.32 -8.60 2.21
C THR A 247 6.48 -7.59 3.01
N ARG A 248 7.02 -6.40 3.25
CA ARG A 248 6.32 -5.31 3.95
C ARG A 248 5.88 -4.19 3.02
N GLY A 249 6.56 -4.01 1.90
CA GLY A 249 6.44 -2.83 1.05
C GLY A 249 7.40 -1.72 1.47
N VAL A 250 7.10 -0.47 1.07
CA VAL A 250 7.94 0.71 1.33
C VAL A 250 7.09 1.82 1.95
N SER A 251 7.66 2.60 2.86
CA SER A 251 7.02 3.80 3.39
C SER A 251 7.06 4.94 2.36
N ASN A 252 6.10 5.87 2.46
CA ASN A 252 6.05 7.03 1.58
C ASN A 252 7.30 7.91 1.71
N ILE A 253 7.77 8.13 2.94
CA ILE A 253 8.96 8.96 3.20
C ILE A 253 10.23 8.29 2.68
N ASP A 254 10.41 6.96 2.86
CA ASP A 254 11.58 6.26 2.34
C ASP A 254 11.63 6.33 0.82
N MET A 255 10.49 6.14 0.15
CA MET A 255 10.42 6.25 -1.31
C MET A 255 10.75 7.67 -1.78
N CYS A 256 10.23 8.70 -1.11
CA CYS A 256 10.54 10.10 -1.42
C CYS A 256 12.04 10.37 -1.25
N SER A 257 12.64 9.89 -0.16
CA SER A 257 14.08 10.04 0.12
C SER A 257 14.95 9.33 -0.92
N ALA A 258 14.59 8.11 -1.32
CA ALA A 258 15.31 7.36 -2.32
C ALA A 258 15.33 8.07 -3.69
N TYR A 259 14.19 8.64 -4.09
CA TYR A 259 14.13 9.44 -5.32
C TYR A 259 14.83 10.80 -5.20
N ALA A 260 14.80 11.42 -4.01
CA ALA A 260 15.58 12.63 -3.75
C ALA A 260 17.08 12.38 -3.88
N ALA A 261 17.58 11.21 -3.44
CA ALA A 261 18.98 10.82 -3.62
C ALA A 261 19.38 10.71 -5.11
N ILE A 262 18.51 10.15 -5.96
CA ILE A 262 18.75 10.14 -7.42
C ILE A 262 18.77 11.56 -8.00
N ALA A 263 17.87 12.43 -7.56
CA ALA A 263 17.79 13.81 -8.06
C ALA A 263 18.95 14.69 -7.61
N ASN A 264 19.56 14.37 -6.46
CA ASN A 264 20.70 15.10 -5.91
C ASN A 264 22.05 14.72 -6.54
N LYS A 265 22.13 13.65 -7.29
CA LYS A 265 23.30 13.08 -7.99
C LYS A 265 24.38 12.51 -7.06
#